data_7a1680ccda9df88c86d71ff030ac19d1
#
_entry.id   7a1680ccda9df88c86d71ff030ac19d1
#
_cell.length_a   1.000
_cell.length_b   1.000
_cell.length_c   1.000
_cell.angle_alpha   90.00
_cell.angle_beta   90.00
_cell.angle_gamma   90.00
#
_symmetry.space_group_name_H-M   'P 1'
#
loop_
_entity.id
_entity.type
_entity.pdbx_description
1 polymer ?
#
loop_
_entity_poly.entity_id
_entity_poly.type
_entity_poly.pdbx_seq_one_letter_code
_entity_poly.pdbx_strand_id
1 'polypeptide(L)'
;MSSPAPGFRDPAMVEVARSCDAGLVVMHMKGEPRTMQDDPVYDDVVVEVRDYLAKRAAELEAAGIAHDRICLDPGPGFGKTASQTMELMRNFHEIARLGYPSMVAVSRKSYIGKAYGIEDPHDRDRASAAEALMACELGAGVVRAHNVEETVKALKDLRPYCYLGLGCNVALVAEPGEEREGKIAQIEHAIGQLCMIPDSQIVDVSSYYESEPAYYLDQEPFVNAVVLMRTGVAPKELLEYLHAIENSLGRVREIENGPRTCDVDILDYQLYVVDNDVLTLPHPRICERDFVVKPLLEISPNHVLADGTPVASVPEDQRVGHAVKL
;
A
#
# COMPACT_ATOMS: atom_id res chain seq x y z
N MET A 1 33.56 -3.29 -19.02
CA MET A 1 32.13 -3.59 -19.08
C MET A 1 31.41 -2.27 -19.14
N SER A 2 30.80 -1.93 -20.26
CA SER A 2 29.95 -0.74 -20.36
C SER A 2 28.75 -0.93 -19.44
N SER A 3 28.53 -0.01 -18.49
CA SER A 3 27.31 0.00 -17.71
C SER A 3 26.11 0.05 -18.66
N PRO A 4 25.11 -0.81 -18.51
CA PRO A 4 23.96 -0.76 -19.39
C PRO A 4 23.33 0.62 -19.36
N ALA A 5 22.91 1.13 -20.50
CA ALA A 5 22.24 2.43 -20.59
C ALA A 5 21.04 2.43 -19.64
N PRO A 6 20.90 3.47 -18.78
CA PRO A 6 19.84 3.49 -17.77
C PRO A 6 18.46 3.39 -18.40
N GLY A 7 17.56 2.65 -17.76
CA GLY A 7 16.17 2.51 -18.15
C GLY A 7 15.93 1.73 -19.44
N PHE A 8 16.80 0.79 -19.80
CA PHE A 8 16.65 -0.05 -21.01
C PHE A 8 16.51 0.76 -22.30
N ARG A 9 17.25 1.87 -22.42
CA ARG A 9 17.22 2.73 -23.63
C ARG A 9 17.79 2.07 -24.87
N ASP A 10 18.67 1.07 -24.70
CA ASP A 10 19.24 0.29 -25.80
C ASP A 10 18.25 -0.77 -26.29
N PRO A 11 17.80 -0.73 -27.55
CA PRO A 11 16.91 -1.75 -28.11
C PRO A 11 17.44 -3.19 -28.00
N ALA A 12 18.77 -3.38 -28.07
CA ALA A 12 19.36 -4.70 -27.92
C ALA A 12 19.14 -5.26 -26.50
N MET A 13 19.15 -4.43 -25.47
CA MET A 13 18.82 -4.84 -24.11
C MET A 13 17.34 -5.23 -23.97
N VAL A 14 16.43 -4.57 -24.67
CA VAL A 14 15.01 -4.94 -24.68
C VAL A 14 14.82 -6.32 -25.32
N GLU A 15 15.51 -6.63 -26.40
CA GLU A 15 15.47 -7.97 -27.02
C GLU A 15 16.01 -9.07 -26.09
N VAL A 16 17.10 -8.80 -25.36
CA VAL A 16 17.62 -9.73 -24.34
C VAL A 16 16.57 -9.92 -23.22
N ALA A 17 15.95 -8.85 -22.74
CA ALA A 17 14.92 -8.92 -21.71
C ALA A 17 13.69 -9.74 -22.16
N ARG A 18 13.32 -9.66 -23.45
CA ARG A 18 12.24 -10.48 -24.02
C ARG A 18 12.60 -11.97 -24.14
N SER A 19 13.87 -12.28 -24.29
CA SER A 19 14.35 -13.67 -24.49
C SER A 19 14.56 -14.44 -23.18
N CYS A 20 14.30 -13.84 -22.02
CA CYS A 20 14.49 -14.47 -20.70
C CYS A 20 13.36 -14.07 -19.74
N ASP A 21 13.26 -14.77 -18.60
CA ASP A 21 12.25 -14.54 -17.56
C ASP A 21 12.76 -13.67 -16.37
N ALA A 22 13.90 -12.99 -16.54
CA ALA A 22 14.47 -12.17 -15.49
C ALA A 22 13.61 -10.93 -15.17
N GLY A 23 13.50 -10.56 -13.89
CA GLY A 23 12.97 -9.27 -13.48
C GLY A 23 13.88 -8.12 -13.90
N LEU A 24 13.30 -6.99 -14.27
CA LEU A 24 14.01 -5.82 -14.81
C LEU A 24 13.91 -4.65 -13.85
N VAL A 25 15.04 -4.02 -13.53
CA VAL A 25 15.03 -2.75 -12.78
C VAL A 25 15.21 -1.61 -13.77
N VAL A 26 14.16 -0.79 -13.90
CA VAL A 26 14.12 0.38 -14.78
C VAL A 26 14.47 1.62 -13.95
N MET A 27 15.69 2.13 -14.11
CA MET A 27 16.18 3.25 -13.32
C MET A 27 16.11 4.56 -14.10
N HIS A 28 15.64 5.65 -13.44
CA HIS A 28 15.75 7.00 -13.97
C HIS A 28 17.15 7.60 -13.76
N MET A 29 17.70 8.15 -14.82
CA MET A 29 18.89 9.01 -14.78
C MET A 29 18.76 10.14 -15.81
N LYS A 30 19.01 11.40 -15.43
CA LYS A 30 19.10 12.54 -16.32
C LYS A 30 20.56 12.78 -16.71
N GLY A 31 20.82 12.97 -18.01
CA GLY A 31 22.18 13.10 -18.54
C GLY A 31 22.91 11.77 -18.72
N GLU A 32 24.22 11.84 -18.89
CA GLU A 32 25.10 10.69 -19.03
C GLU A 32 25.97 10.49 -17.77
N PRO A 33 26.46 9.27 -17.48
CA PRO A 33 27.19 8.97 -16.25
C PRO A 33 28.37 9.90 -15.95
N ARG A 34 29.00 10.49 -16.97
CA ARG A 34 30.17 11.36 -16.80
C ARG A 34 29.79 12.83 -16.53
N THR A 35 28.62 13.27 -16.97
CA THR A 35 28.18 14.67 -16.91
C THR A 35 26.88 14.87 -16.12
N MET A 36 26.25 13.80 -15.65
CA MET A 36 24.96 13.83 -14.97
C MET A 36 24.89 14.68 -13.69
N GLN A 37 26.05 15.02 -13.11
CA GLN A 37 26.16 15.87 -11.91
C GLN A 37 26.49 17.32 -12.24
N ASP A 38 26.74 17.64 -13.52
CA ASP A 38 27.03 18.99 -13.99
C ASP A 38 25.73 19.75 -14.14
N ASP A 39 25.28 20.39 -13.07
CA ASP A 39 24.07 21.24 -12.99
C ASP A 39 22.77 20.58 -13.49
N PRO A 40 22.27 19.52 -12.81
CA PRO A 40 21.02 18.89 -13.19
C PRO A 40 19.82 19.81 -12.89
N VAL A 41 19.10 20.22 -13.94
CA VAL A 41 17.93 21.10 -13.87
C VAL A 41 16.64 20.30 -14.02
N TYR A 42 15.68 20.53 -13.12
CA TYR A 42 14.31 20.04 -13.16
C TYR A 42 13.36 21.19 -12.88
N ASP A 43 12.23 21.23 -13.56
CA ASP A 43 11.12 22.10 -13.19
C ASP A 43 10.41 21.53 -11.96
N ASP A 44 10.13 20.23 -11.99
CA ASP A 44 9.64 19.42 -10.87
C ASP A 44 10.27 18.02 -10.94
N VAL A 45 11.17 17.73 -10.02
CA VAL A 45 11.92 16.47 -10.03
C VAL A 45 11.04 15.25 -9.79
N VAL A 46 9.98 15.38 -9.01
CA VAL A 46 9.06 14.29 -8.68
C VAL A 46 8.23 13.92 -9.90
N VAL A 47 7.60 14.93 -10.51
CA VAL A 47 6.75 14.75 -11.69
C VAL A 47 7.57 14.23 -12.87
N GLU A 48 8.73 14.87 -13.18
CA GLU A 48 9.57 14.45 -14.31
C GLU A 48 10.07 13.00 -14.17
N VAL A 49 10.46 12.60 -12.96
CA VAL A 49 10.94 11.22 -12.70
C VAL A 49 9.80 10.22 -12.78
N ARG A 50 8.64 10.52 -12.18
CA ARG A 50 7.44 9.69 -12.25
C ARG A 50 7.02 9.47 -13.71
N ASP A 51 6.86 10.54 -14.47
CA ASP A 51 6.37 10.48 -15.84
C ASP A 51 7.35 9.75 -16.77
N TYR A 52 8.66 9.93 -16.54
CA TYR A 52 9.68 9.15 -17.26
C TYR A 52 9.56 7.65 -16.97
N LEU A 53 9.41 7.27 -15.70
CA LEU A 53 9.29 5.85 -15.31
C LEU A 53 8.00 5.23 -15.83
N ALA A 54 6.86 5.93 -15.73
CA ALA A 54 5.58 5.49 -16.26
C ALA A 54 5.65 5.25 -17.78
N LYS A 55 6.19 6.23 -18.52
CA LYS A 55 6.38 6.10 -19.97
C LYS A 55 7.29 4.91 -20.31
N ARG A 56 8.38 4.75 -19.58
CA ARG A 56 9.35 3.70 -19.87
C ARG A 56 8.81 2.30 -19.58
N ALA A 57 8.03 2.16 -18.50
CA ALA A 57 7.33 0.91 -18.19
C ALA A 57 6.33 0.55 -19.29
N ALA A 58 5.49 1.48 -19.73
CA ALA A 58 4.54 1.27 -20.82
C ALA A 58 5.22 0.88 -22.15
N GLU A 59 6.38 1.47 -22.47
CA GLU A 59 7.16 1.10 -23.64
C GLU A 59 7.70 -0.35 -23.58
N LEU A 60 8.10 -0.82 -22.39
CA LEU A 60 8.57 -2.19 -22.16
C LEU A 60 7.42 -3.19 -22.23
N GLU A 61 6.25 -2.87 -21.69
CA GLU A 61 5.05 -3.71 -21.85
C GLU A 61 4.62 -3.81 -23.31
N ALA A 62 4.60 -2.70 -24.04
CA ALA A 62 4.32 -2.69 -25.49
C ALA A 62 5.34 -3.53 -26.29
N ALA A 63 6.57 -3.68 -25.79
CA ALA A 63 7.58 -4.58 -26.34
C ALA A 63 7.38 -6.05 -25.93
N GLY A 64 6.34 -6.39 -25.13
CA GLY A 64 5.99 -7.75 -24.73
C GLY A 64 6.65 -8.24 -23.45
N ILE A 65 7.12 -7.34 -22.59
CA ILE A 65 7.62 -7.67 -21.24
C ILE A 65 6.45 -7.63 -20.27
N ALA A 66 6.27 -8.69 -19.49
CA ALA A 66 5.17 -8.78 -18.53
C ALA A 66 5.29 -7.73 -17.41
N HIS A 67 4.14 -7.19 -16.97
CA HIS A 67 4.03 -6.14 -15.95
C HIS A 67 4.77 -6.48 -14.66
N ASP A 68 4.58 -7.68 -14.14
CA ASP A 68 5.16 -8.21 -12.90
C ASP A 68 6.69 -8.39 -12.94
N ARG A 69 7.28 -8.30 -14.12
CA ARG A 69 8.74 -8.34 -14.33
C ARG A 69 9.41 -6.98 -14.27
N ILE A 70 8.64 -5.88 -14.23
CA ILE A 70 9.16 -4.50 -14.24
C ILE A 70 9.20 -3.95 -12.82
N CYS A 71 10.37 -3.49 -12.38
CA CYS A 71 10.58 -2.81 -11.10
C CYS A 71 11.14 -1.41 -11.37
N LEU A 72 10.55 -0.36 -10.77
CA LEU A 72 10.90 1.04 -11.02
C LEU A 72 11.86 1.56 -9.95
N ASP A 73 13.00 2.15 -10.36
CA ASP A 73 13.97 2.82 -9.49
C ASP A 73 14.05 4.31 -9.85
N PRO A 74 13.65 5.23 -8.94
CA PRO A 74 13.76 6.68 -9.20
C PRO A 74 15.19 7.19 -9.36
N GLY A 75 16.20 6.36 -9.11
CA GLY A 75 17.60 6.70 -9.29
C GLY A 75 18.08 7.83 -8.38
N PRO A 76 17.92 7.73 -7.03
CA PRO A 76 18.41 8.76 -6.10
C PRO A 76 19.88 9.06 -6.34
N GLY A 77 20.24 10.34 -6.50
CA GLY A 77 21.60 10.79 -6.74
C GLY A 77 22.13 10.60 -8.18
N PHE A 78 21.35 10.07 -9.11
CA PHE A 78 21.74 9.99 -10.52
C PHE A 78 21.13 11.14 -11.32
N GLY A 79 21.97 12.11 -11.73
CA GLY A 79 21.53 13.33 -12.42
C GLY A 79 20.59 14.18 -11.56
N LYS A 80 20.87 14.28 -10.26
CA LYS A 80 20.08 15.04 -9.27
C LYS A 80 20.99 15.63 -8.20
N THR A 81 20.71 16.86 -7.78
CA THR A 81 21.34 17.48 -6.60
C THR A 81 20.93 16.76 -5.32
N ALA A 82 21.55 17.07 -4.20
CA ALA A 82 21.15 16.51 -2.91
C ALA A 82 19.73 16.93 -2.53
N SER A 83 19.35 18.20 -2.74
CA SER A 83 18.00 18.69 -2.44
C SER A 83 16.93 18.02 -3.31
N GLN A 84 17.16 17.91 -4.62
CA GLN A 84 16.26 17.22 -5.54
C GLN A 84 16.12 15.72 -5.19
N THR A 85 17.21 15.10 -4.76
CA THR A 85 17.17 13.69 -4.30
C THR A 85 16.32 13.55 -3.05
N MET A 86 16.50 14.44 -2.06
CA MET A 86 15.71 14.42 -0.82
C MET A 86 14.23 14.70 -1.08
N GLU A 87 13.91 15.63 -1.97
CA GLU A 87 12.54 15.92 -2.38
C GLU A 87 11.88 14.71 -3.04
N LEU A 88 12.56 14.07 -3.98
CA LEU A 88 12.11 12.85 -4.63
C LEU A 88 11.88 11.71 -3.62
N MET A 89 12.79 11.52 -2.66
CA MET A 89 12.66 10.48 -1.64
C MET A 89 11.51 10.73 -0.68
N ARG A 90 11.23 11.99 -0.29
CA ARG A 90 10.07 12.36 0.54
C ARG A 90 8.74 12.15 -0.17
N ASN A 91 8.75 12.13 -1.50
CA ASN A 91 7.58 11.91 -2.35
C ASN A 91 7.65 10.54 -3.06
N PHE A 92 8.33 9.55 -2.46
CA PHE A 92 8.49 8.23 -3.08
C PHE A 92 7.15 7.54 -3.41
N HIS A 93 6.09 7.87 -2.67
CA HIS A 93 4.74 7.38 -2.92
C HIS A 93 4.22 7.70 -4.34
N GLU A 94 4.69 8.77 -4.98
CA GLU A 94 4.33 9.07 -6.37
C GLU A 94 4.87 8.03 -7.37
N ILE A 95 6.01 7.40 -7.05
CA ILE A 95 6.56 6.30 -7.84
C ILE A 95 5.85 4.98 -7.51
N ALA A 96 5.58 4.74 -6.22
CA ALA A 96 4.88 3.53 -5.77
C ALA A 96 3.46 3.43 -6.37
N ARG A 97 2.76 4.56 -6.52
CA ARG A 97 1.41 4.66 -7.12
C ARG A 97 1.33 4.35 -8.61
N LEU A 98 2.47 4.16 -9.30
CA LEU A 98 2.45 3.73 -10.69
C LEU A 98 2.01 2.28 -10.90
N GLY A 99 1.77 1.53 -9.81
CA GLY A 99 1.27 0.15 -9.85
C GLY A 99 2.34 -0.91 -10.14
N TYR A 100 3.61 -0.52 -10.26
CA TYR A 100 4.73 -1.44 -10.44
C TYR A 100 5.49 -1.67 -9.14
N PRO A 101 6.13 -2.82 -8.93
CA PRO A 101 7.16 -2.96 -7.91
C PRO A 101 8.15 -1.80 -7.98
N SER A 102 8.49 -1.20 -6.85
CA SER A 102 9.41 -0.06 -6.82
C SER A 102 10.62 -0.33 -5.92
N MET A 103 11.80 0.12 -6.38
CA MET A 103 13.07 -0.11 -5.70
C MET A 103 13.63 1.20 -5.14
N VAL A 104 14.11 1.15 -3.91
CA VAL A 104 14.93 2.19 -3.31
C VAL A 104 16.39 1.75 -3.19
N ALA A 105 17.31 2.55 -3.70
CA ALA A 105 18.74 2.27 -3.71
C ALA A 105 19.54 3.48 -3.19
N VAL A 106 19.39 3.81 -1.90
CA VAL A 106 19.98 5.00 -1.26
C VAL A 106 21.33 4.73 -0.58
N SER A 107 21.66 3.46 -0.40
CA SER A 107 22.77 3.03 0.45
C SER A 107 24.11 3.70 0.12
N ARG A 108 24.71 4.36 1.11
CA ARG A 108 26.01 5.06 1.11
C ARG A 108 26.09 6.24 0.12
N LYS A 109 24.98 6.69 -0.44
CA LYS A 109 25.00 7.76 -1.44
C LYS A 109 25.44 9.10 -0.86
N SER A 110 26.04 9.95 -1.73
CA SER A 110 26.66 11.22 -1.33
C SER A 110 25.67 12.23 -0.77
N TYR A 111 24.39 12.20 -1.21
CA TYR A 111 23.37 13.09 -0.67
C TYR A 111 23.11 12.86 0.82
N ILE A 112 23.17 11.58 1.29
CA ILE A 112 23.08 11.23 2.71
C ILE A 112 24.24 11.87 3.48
N GLY A 113 25.46 11.75 2.94
CA GLY A 113 26.63 12.39 3.55
C GLY A 113 26.46 13.90 3.69
N LYS A 114 25.93 14.56 2.66
CA LYS A 114 25.66 16.01 2.68
C LYS A 114 24.52 16.38 3.65
N ALA A 115 23.45 15.57 3.71
CA ALA A 115 22.31 15.84 4.57
C ALA A 115 22.61 15.66 6.06
N TYR A 116 23.41 14.66 6.40
CA TYR A 116 23.69 14.27 7.80
C TYR A 116 25.10 14.63 8.28
N GLY A 117 25.93 15.27 7.44
CA GLY A 117 27.31 15.64 7.80
C GLY A 117 28.26 14.45 7.91
N ILE A 118 28.03 13.35 7.15
CA ILE A 118 28.80 12.11 7.23
C ILE A 118 29.71 11.99 6.00
N GLU A 119 31.00 12.18 6.17
CA GLU A 119 31.97 12.20 5.06
C GLU A 119 32.26 10.79 4.53
N ASP A 120 32.62 9.85 5.41
CA ASP A 120 32.94 8.48 5.01
C ASP A 120 31.65 7.73 4.56
N PRO A 121 31.63 7.16 3.34
CA PRO A 121 30.50 6.34 2.89
C PRO A 121 30.18 5.15 3.79
N HIS A 122 31.17 4.54 4.45
CA HIS A 122 30.96 3.40 5.35
C HIS A 122 30.21 3.80 6.62
N ASP A 123 30.40 5.02 7.11
CA ASP A 123 29.71 5.53 8.29
C ASP A 123 28.23 5.91 7.99
N ARG A 124 27.82 5.91 6.71
CA ARG A 124 26.44 6.21 6.27
C ARG A 124 25.48 5.04 6.41
N ASP A 125 25.91 3.86 6.85
CA ASP A 125 25.06 2.65 6.83
C ASP A 125 23.76 2.83 7.63
N ARG A 126 23.87 3.38 8.85
CA ARG A 126 22.68 3.62 9.71
C ARG A 126 21.73 4.67 9.11
N ALA A 127 22.26 5.77 8.59
CA ALA A 127 21.45 6.79 7.93
C ALA A 127 20.83 6.25 6.63
N SER A 128 21.56 5.41 5.89
CA SER A 128 21.04 4.72 4.70
C SER A 128 19.89 3.77 5.03
N ALA A 129 19.97 3.05 6.16
CA ALA A 129 18.91 2.16 6.61
C ALA A 129 17.66 2.94 7.03
N ALA A 130 17.82 4.09 7.70
CA ALA A 130 16.69 4.97 8.05
C ALA A 130 16.00 5.57 6.80
N GLU A 131 16.76 6.01 5.80
CA GLU A 131 16.23 6.48 4.52
C GLU A 131 15.51 5.35 3.75
N ALA A 132 16.01 4.11 3.83
CA ALA A 132 15.35 2.96 3.23
C ALA A 132 14.03 2.63 3.93
N LEU A 133 13.99 2.68 5.27
CA LEU A 133 12.76 2.50 6.06
C LEU A 133 11.69 3.55 5.66
N MET A 134 12.07 4.83 5.60
CA MET A 134 11.17 5.90 5.18
C MET A 134 10.61 5.65 3.76
N ALA A 135 11.45 5.20 2.82
CA ALA A 135 10.99 4.88 1.48
C ALA A 135 10.03 3.68 1.47
N CYS A 136 10.25 2.67 2.33
CA CYS A 136 9.34 1.54 2.49
C CYS A 136 7.99 1.99 3.09
N GLU A 137 7.99 2.90 4.05
CA GLU A 137 6.75 3.51 4.57
C GLU A 137 5.97 4.29 3.50
N LEU A 138 6.67 4.76 2.46
CA LEU A 138 6.10 5.45 1.30
C LEU A 138 5.85 4.52 0.09
N GLY A 139 6.00 3.20 0.25
CA GLY A 139 5.61 2.23 -0.77
C GLY A 139 6.75 1.55 -1.53
N ALA A 140 8.02 1.71 -1.13
CA ALA A 140 9.10 0.94 -1.73
C ALA A 140 8.99 -0.54 -1.37
N GLY A 141 8.85 -1.41 -2.39
CA GLY A 141 8.77 -2.86 -2.21
C GLY A 141 10.13 -3.57 -2.22
N VAL A 142 11.18 -2.93 -2.72
CA VAL A 142 12.52 -3.52 -2.85
C VAL A 142 13.57 -2.55 -2.33
N VAL A 143 14.47 -3.02 -1.48
CA VAL A 143 15.61 -2.23 -0.98
C VAL A 143 16.92 -2.83 -1.45
N ARG A 144 17.76 -2.02 -2.11
CA ARG A 144 19.13 -2.39 -2.44
C ARG A 144 20.12 -1.70 -1.48
N ALA A 145 20.84 -2.48 -0.68
CA ALA A 145 21.74 -1.98 0.36
C ALA A 145 23.12 -2.63 0.31
N HIS A 146 24.16 -1.91 0.80
CA HIS A 146 25.49 -2.46 1.03
C HIS A 146 25.56 -3.22 2.37
N ASN A 147 24.98 -2.63 3.43
CA ASN A 147 24.87 -3.26 4.73
C ASN A 147 23.47 -3.83 4.93
N VAL A 148 23.31 -5.11 4.57
CA VAL A 148 22.00 -5.80 4.63
C VAL A 148 21.56 -5.98 6.09
N GLU A 149 22.49 -6.31 6.99
CA GLU A 149 22.16 -6.54 8.40
C GLU A 149 21.57 -5.29 9.06
N GLU A 150 22.20 -4.12 8.89
CA GLU A 150 21.70 -2.86 9.45
C GLU A 150 20.37 -2.45 8.83
N THR A 151 20.22 -2.68 7.51
CA THR A 151 18.95 -2.40 6.80
C THR A 151 17.82 -3.29 7.30
N VAL A 152 18.05 -4.60 7.45
CA VAL A 152 17.04 -5.53 7.98
C VAL A 152 16.66 -5.18 9.41
N LYS A 153 17.61 -4.76 10.25
CA LYS A 153 17.30 -4.27 11.61
C LYS A 153 16.35 -3.07 11.59
N ALA A 154 16.62 -2.09 10.72
CA ALA A 154 15.75 -0.92 10.58
C ALA A 154 14.35 -1.31 10.06
N LEU A 155 14.29 -2.21 9.07
CA LEU A 155 13.01 -2.64 8.49
C LEU A 155 12.16 -3.52 9.43
N LYS A 156 12.71 -4.05 10.53
CA LYS A 156 11.91 -4.72 11.56
C LYS A 156 10.89 -3.80 12.22
N ASP A 157 11.13 -2.50 12.18
CA ASP A 157 10.21 -1.49 12.73
C ASP A 157 9.16 -1.03 11.70
N LEU A 158 9.21 -1.56 10.47
CA LEU A 158 8.21 -1.27 9.44
C LEU A 158 6.86 -1.84 9.86
N ARG A 159 5.87 -0.98 9.94
CA ARG A 159 4.48 -1.32 10.24
C ARG A 159 3.58 -0.68 9.19
N PRO A 160 3.30 -1.39 8.08
CA PRO A 160 2.38 -0.89 7.06
C PRO A 160 1.01 -0.57 7.65
N TYR A 161 0.33 0.37 7.03
CA TYR A 161 -1.07 0.63 7.31
C TYR A 161 -1.95 -0.43 6.66
N CYS A 162 -2.96 -0.87 7.41
CA CYS A 162 -3.98 -1.81 6.95
C CYS A 162 -5.36 -1.23 7.28
N TYR A 163 -6.26 -1.21 6.32
CA TYR A 163 -7.65 -0.80 6.48
C TYR A 163 -8.51 -2.05 6.58
N LEU A 164 -9.27 -2.15 7.67
CA LEU A 164 -10.19 -3.27 7.93
C LEU A 164 -11.62 -2.76 7.89
N GLY A 165 -12.49 -3.45 7.16
CA GLY A 165 -13.93 -3.21 7.17
C GLY A 165 -14.61 -4.15 8.16
N LEU A 166 -15.42 -3.62 9.06
CA LEU A 166 -16.23 -4.39 9.99
C LEU A 166 -17.71 -4.20 9.66
N GLY A 167 -18.48 -5.30 9.67
CA GLY A 167 -19.91 -5.29 9.43
C GLY A 167 -20.66 -6.29 10.30
N CYS A 168 -21.81 -5.87 10.85
CA CYS A 168 -22.68 -6.69 11.68
C CYS A 168 -24.15 -6.38 11.37
N ASN A 169 -24.98 -7.40 11.16
CA ASN A 169 -26.44 -7.21 11.06
C ASN A 169 -27.25 -8.14 12.00
N VAL A 170 -26.57 -9.04 12.71
CA VAL A 170 -27.17 -9.90 13.74
C VAL A 170 -26.48 -9.65 15.07
N ALA A 171 -27.17 -9.05 16.02
CA ALA A 171 -26.68 -8.93 17.39
C ALA A 171 -26.81 -10.26 18.12
N LEU A 172 -25.73 -10.74 18.77
CA LEU A 172 -25.77 -11.95 19.59
C LEU A 172 -26.52 -11.75 20.89
N VAL A 173 -26.42 -10.53 21.43
CA VAL A 173 -27.10 -10.12 22.65
C VAL A 173 -27.66 -8.72 22.42
N ALA A 174 -28.97 -8.57 22.48
CA ALA A 174 -29.66 -7.29 22.46
C ALA A 174 -30.98 -7.43 23.23
N GLU A 175 -31.38 -6.40 23.93
CA GLU A 175 -32.73 -6.27 24.45
C GLU A 175 -33.68 -5.91 23.28
N PRO A 176 -34.97 -6.29 23.35
CA PRO A 176 -35.94 -5.93 22.32
C PRO A 176 -36.00 -4.41 22.10
N GLY A 177 -35.72 -3.95 20.87
CA GLY A 177 -35.66 -2.54 20.49
C GLY A 177 -34.26 -1.91 20.61
N GLU A 178 -33.25 -2.65 21.05
CA GLU A 178 -31.84 -2.23 21.16
C GLU A 178 -30.92 -3.03 20.22
N GLU A 179 -31.49 -3.53 19.10
CA GLU A 179 -30.75 -4.38 18.16
C GLU A 179 -29.56 -3.63 17.52
N ARG A 180 -29.69 -2.31 17.31
CA ARG A 180 -28.61 -1.46 16.78
C ARG A 180 -27.45 -1.36 17.78
N GLU A 181 -27.76 -1.09 19.02
CA GLU A 181 -26.80 -1.00 20.13
C GLU A 181 -26.07 -2.33 20.32
N GLY A 182 -26.79 -3.45 20.20
CA GLY A 182 -26.20 -4.79 20.21
C GLY A 182 -25.23 -5.04 19.05
N LYS A 183 -25.56 -4.56 17.83
CA LYS A 183 -24.66 -4.62 16.66
C LYS A 183 -23.40 -3.78 16.87
N ILE A 184 -23.55 -2.55 17.43
CA ILE A 184 -22.41 -1.68 17.77
C ILE A 184 -21.50 -2.35 18.81
N ALA A 185 -22.06 -2.85 19.90
CA ALA A 185 -21.30 -3.53 20.96
C ALA A 185 -20.52 -4.73 20.41
N GLN A 186 -21.06 -5.43 19.41
CA GLN A 186 -20.38 -6.55 18.77
C GLN A 186 -19.19 -6.11 17.89
N ILE A 187 -19.33 -5.00 17.16
CA ILE A 187 -18.22 -4.39 16.43
C ILE A 187 -17.14 -3.90 17.41
N GLU A 188 -17.52 -3.27 18.51
CA GLU A 188 -16.58 -2.85 19.56
C GLU A 188 -15.82 -4.04 20.17
N HIS A 189 -16.49 -5.17 20.37
CA HIS A 189 -15.86 -6.40 20.83
C HIS A 189 -14.83 -6.90 19.79
N ALA A 190 -15.18 -6.89 18.51
CA ALA A 190 -14.24 -7.23 17.43
C ALA A 190 -13.02 -6.30 17.44
N ILE A 191 -13.23 -4.98 17.57
CA ILE A 191 -12.14 -3.99 17.66
C ILE A 191 -11.26 -4.27 18.89
N GLY A 192 -11.85 -4.62 20.03
CA GLY A 192 -11.11 -5.03 21.22
C GLY A 192 -10.21 -6.24 20.98
N GLN A 193 -10.67 -7.23 20.21
CA GLN A 193 -9.85 -8.39 19.83
C GLN A 193 -8.76 -8.02 18.80
N LEU A 194 -9.01 -7.09 17.87
CA LEU A 194 -7.99 -6.58 16.96
C LEU A 194 -6.81 -5.95 17.70
N CYS A 195 -7.05 -5.29 18.84
CA CYS A 195 -5.99 -4.75 19.69
C CYS A 195 -5.06 -5.83 20.28
N MET A 196 -5.47 -7.11 20.31
CA MET A 196 -4.69 -8.20 20.84
C MET A 196 -3.81 -8.90 19.78
N ILE A 197 -3.94 -8.52 18.50
CA ILE A 197 -3.10 -9.08 17.44
C ILE A 197 -1.65 -8.66 17.67
N PRO A 198 -0.70 -9.61 17.72
CA PRO A 198 0.71 -9.30 17.94
C PRO A 198 1.24 -8.31 16.91
N ASP A 199 2.19 -7.49 17.32
CA ASP A 199 2.89 -6.54 16.43
C ASP A 199 1.95 -5.59 15.66
N SER A 200 0.82 -5.25 16.26
CA SER A 200 -0.26 -4.45 15.67
C SER A 200 -0.73 -3.34 16.61
N GLN A 201 -1.19 -2.24 16.03
CA GLN A 201 -1.73 -1.10 16.75
C GLN A 201 -2.88 -0.49 15.96
N ILE A 202 -4.04 -0.30 16.59
CA ILE A 202 -5.11 0.52 16.02
C ILE A 202 -4.68 1.98 16.05
N VAL A 203 -4.79 2.65 14.90
CA VAL A 203 -4.43 4.05 14.69
C VAL A 203 -5.67 4.94 14.75
N ASP A 204 -6.74 4.49 14.09
CA ASP A 204 -8.00 5.23 14.03
C ASP A 204 -9.18 4.29 13.79
N VAL A 205 -10.37 4.75 14.14
CA VAL A 205 -11.64 4.04 13.93
C VAL A 205 -12.66 5.05 13.45
N SER A 206 -13.35 4.75 12.35
CA SER A 206 -14.44 5.60 11.87
C SER A 206 -15.61 5.65 12.85
N SER A 207 -16.52 6.58 12.63
CA SER A 207 -17.88 6.49 13.19
C SER A 207 -18.58 5.21 12.69
N TYR A 208 -19.66 4.84 13.38
CA TYR A 208 -20.54 3.77 12.92
C TYR A 208 -21.48 4.29 11.84
N TYR A 209 -21.75 3.43 10.85
CA TYR A 209 -22.64 3.71 9.73
C TYR A 209 -23.69 2.61 9.62
N GLU A 210 -24.97 2.99 9.59
CA GLU A 210 -26.05 2.06 9.26
C GLU A 210 -26.19 2.00 7.74
N SER A 211 -26.32 0.80 7.18
CA SER A 211 -26.53 0.62 5.75
C SER A 211 -27.61 -0.42 5.44
N GLU A 212 -28.29 -0.21 4.32
CA GLU A 212 -29.16 -1.22 3.74
C GLU A 212 -28.34 -2.42 3.21
N PRO A 213 -28.92 -3.64 3.19
CA PRO A 213 -28.30 -4.78 2.54
C PRO A 213 -28.04 -4.51 1.06
N ALA A 214 -26.83 -4.85 0.56
CA ALA A 214 -26.42 -4.53 -0.81
C ALA A 214 -26.68 -5.66 -1.83
N TYR A 215 -26.66 -6.92 -1.41
CA TYR A 215 -26.70 -8.08 -2.32
C TYR A 215 -27.86 -9.03 -2.01
N TYR A 216 -27.98 -9.51 -0.79
CA TYR A 216 -29.12 -10.28 -0.30
C TYR A 216 -30.01 -9.34 0.49
N LEU A 217 -31.19 -8.98 -0.03
CA LEU A 217 -32.04 -7.90 0.50
C LEU A 217 -32.98 -8.33 1.64
N ASP A 218 -33.25 -9.63 1.79
CA ASP A 218 -34.14 -10.16 2.83
C ASP A 218 -33.37 -10.40 4.13
N GLN A 219 -32.85 -9.31 4.71
CA GLN A 219 -32.13 -9.31 5.97
C GLN A 219 -32.14 -7.92 6.62
N GLU A 220 -31.80 -7.89 7.91
CA GLU A 220 -31.73 -6.66 8.69
C GLU A 220 -30.62 -5.71 8.19
N PRO A 221 -30.78 -4.38 8.41
CA PRO A 221 -29.75 -3.40 8.14
C PRO A 221 -28.44 -3.71 8.88
N PHE A 222 -27.33 -3.35 8.25
CA PHE A 222 -25.99 -3.51 8.81
C PHE A 222 -25.57 -2.29 9.62
N VAL A 223 -24.77 -2.50 10.64
CA VAL A 223 -23.88 -1.49 11.21
C VAL A 223 -22.45 -1.79 10.72
N ASN A 224 -21.79 -0.77 10.21
CA ASN A 224 -20.45 -0.89 9.63
C ASN A 224 -19.50 0.14 10.24
N ALA A 225 -18.21 -0.21 10.27
CA ALA A 225 -17.12 0.69 10.61
C ALA A 225 -15.85 0.33 9.80
N VAL A 226 -14.93 1.27 9.69
CA VAL A 226 -13.58 1.02 9.18
C VAL A 226 -12.56 1.30 10.26
N VAL A 227 -11.61 0.40 10.42
CA VAL A 227 -10.47 0.50 11.33
C VAL A 227 -9.21 0.69 10.52
N LEU A 228 -8.42 1.71 10.89
CA LEU A 228 -7.05 1.89 10.43
C LEU A 228 -6.11 1.29 11.48
N MET A 229 -5.32 0.32 11.06
CA MET A 229 -4.35 -0.37 11.88
C MET A 229 -2.94 -0.26 11.28
N ARG A 230 -1.90 -0.16 12.11
CA ARG A 230 -0.52 -0.43 11.73
C ARG A 230 -0.15 -1.82 12.20
N THR A 231 0.44 -2.65 11.33
CA THR A 231 0.77 -4.03 11.69
C THR A 231 2.02 -4.55 10.97
N GLY A 232 2.82 -5.33 11.68
CA GLY A 232 3.92 -6.10 11.09
C GLY A 232 3.51 -7.51 10.67
N VAL A 233 2.26 -7.92 10.93
CA VAL A 233 1.72 -9.23 10.55
C VAL A 233 1.44 -9.27 9.05
N ALA A 234 1.96 -10.27 8.34
CA ALA A 234 1.74 -10.38 6.90
C ALA A 234 0.25 -10.59 6.55
N PRO A 235 -0.24 -10.13 5.37
CA PRO A 235 -1.65 -10.16 5.02
C PRO A 235 -2.33 -11.52 5.18
N LYS A 236 -1.66 -12.61 4.79
CA LYS A 236 -2.20 -13.96 4.93
C LYS A 236 -2.36 -14.39 6.40
N GLU A 237 -1.37 -14.09 7.23
CA GLU A 237 -1.42 -14.38 8.65
C GLU A 237 -2.46 -13.51 9.36
N LEU A 238 -2.57 -12.23 8.96
CA LEU A 238 -3.61 -11.34 9.45
C LEU A 238 -5.00 -11.90 9.14
N LEU A 239 -5.25 -12.42 7.94
CA LEU A 239 -6.51 -13.05 7.58
C LEU A 239 -6.86 -14.22 8.51
N GLU A 240 -5.88 -15.01 8.95
CA GLU A 240 -6.09 -16.09 9.92
C GLU A 240 -6.53 -15.56 11.30
N TYR A 241 -5.94 -14.45 11.78
CA TYR A 241 -6.41 -13.77 13.00
C TYR A 241 -7.83 -13.24 12.85
N LEU A 242 -8.16 -12.62 11.72
CA LEU A 242 -9.51 -12.07 11.47
C LEU A 242 -10.55 -13.18 11.47
N HIS A 243 -10.30 -14.31 10.80
CA HIS A 243 -11.18 -15.48 10.85
C HIS A 243 -11.35 -16.04 12.26
N ALA A 244 -10.29 -16.04 13.08
CA ALA A 244 -10.40 -16.48 14.48
C ALA A 244 -11.30 -15.54 15.30
N ILE A 245 -11.21 -14.23 15.07
CA ILE A 245 -12.07 -13.20 15.69
C ILE A 245 -13.53 -13.43 15.29
N GLU A 246 -13.82 -13.56 14.00
CA GLU A 246 -15.17 -13.81 13.48
C GLU A 246 -15.78 -15.09 14.09
N ASN A 247 -15.01 -16.17 14.12
CA ASN A 247 -15.45 -17.44 14.70
C ASN A 247 -15.75 -17.31 16.21
N SER A 248 -14.94 -16.55 16.95
CA SER A 248 -15.16 -16.31 18.38
C SER A 248 -16.44 -15.50 18.64
N LEU A 249 -16.86 -14.69 17.66
CA LEU A 249 -18.09 -13.89 17.67
C LEU A 249 -19.30 -14.65 17.07
N GLY A 250 -19.21 -15.97 16.97
CA GLY A 250 -20.32 -16.84 16.59
C GLY A 250 -20.69 -16.76 15.10
N ARG A 251 -19.75 -16.42 14.20
CA ARG A 251 -20.00 -16.39 12.77
C ARG A 251 -20.33 -17.79 12.25
N VAL A 252 -21.51 -17.95 11.64
CA VAL A 252 -21.93 -19.14 10.89
C VAL A 252 -22.20 -18.74 9.44
N ARG A 253 -21.60 -19.42 8.47
CA ARG A 253 -21.80 -19.18 7.03
C ARG A 253 -22.83 -20.17 6.50
N GLU A 254 -24.10 -19.76 6.41
CA GLU A 254 -25.17 -20.58 5.83
C GLU A 254 -25.54 -20.14 4.41
N ILE A 255 -25.53 -18.80 4.16
CA ILE A 255 -25.90 -18.19 2.89
C ILE A 255 -24.81 -17.21 2.47
N GLU A 256 -24.44 -17.20 1.19
CA GLU A 256 -23.52 -16.20 0.62
C GLU A 256 -24.12 -14.80 0.71
N ASN A 257 -23.39 -13.84 1.26
CA ASN A 257 -23.83 -12.47 1.59
C ASN A 257 -25.06 -12.41 2.53
N GLY A 258 -25.35 -13.48 3.27
CA GLY A 258 -26.45 -13.57 4.23
C GLY A 258 -26.16 -12.86 5.57
N PRO A 259 -27.08 -13.03 6.55
CA PRO A 259 -26.92 -12.45 7.89
C PRO A 259 -25.65 -12.92 8.58
N ARG A 260 -25.00 -12.00 9.33
CA ARG A 260 -23.74 -12.29 10.02
C ARG A 260 -23.60 -11.52 11.32
N THR A 261 -23.05 -12.21 12.30
CA THR A 261 -22.79 -11.64 13.62
C THR A 261 -21.62 -10.65 13.59
N CYS A 262 -20.57 -10.96 12.83
CA CYS A 262 -19.45 -10.07 12.55
C CYS A 262 -18.73 -10.53 11.28
N ASP A 263 -18.37 -9.59 10.44
CA ASP A 263 -17.51 -9.76 9.26
C ASP A 263 -16.34 -8.79 9.39
N VAL A 264 -15.13 -9.27 9.16
CA VAL A 264 -13.92 -8.45 9.22
C VAL A 264 -13.09 -8.71 7.96
N ASP A 265 -13.20 -7.79 6.99
CA ASP A 265 -12.49 -7.88 5.73
C ASP A 265 -11.21 -7.02 5.74
N ILE A 266 -10.12 -7.52 5.16
CA ILE A 266 -8.97 -6.67 4.80
C ILE A 266 -9.35 -5.90 3.55
N LEU A 267 -9.54 -4.59 3.69
CA LEU A 267 -9.92 -3.71 2.59
C LEU A 267 -8.70 -3.36 1.73
N ASP A 268 -7.72 -2.74 2.35
CA ASP A 268 -6.48 -2.32 1.71
C ASP A 268 -5.31 -2.55 2.65
N TYR A 269 -4.17 -2.91 2.10
CA TYR A 269 -2.97 -3.15 2.87
C TYR A 269 -1.80 -2.48 2.16
N GLN A 270 -1.31 -1.39 2.73
CA GLN A 270 -0.19 -0.62 2.18
C GLN A 270 0.96 -1.57 1.78
N LEU A 271 1.56 -1.36 0.62
CA LEU A 271 2.64 -2.16 0.04
C LEU A 271 2.23 -3.52 -0.55
N TYR A 272 0.98 -3.94 -0.42
CA TYR A 272 0.56 -5.27 -0.88
C TYR A 272 -0.53 -5.16 -1.94
N VAL A 273 -0.18 -5.57 -3.15
CA VAL A 273 -1.15 -5.93 -4.19
C VAL A 273 -1.08 -7.45 -4.34
N VAL A 274 -2.17 -8.15 -4.05
CA VAL A 274 -2.25 -9.61 -3.99
C VAL A 274 -3.45 -10.06 -4.79
N ASP A 275 -3.27 -11.04 -5.67
CA ASP A 275 -4.36 -11.68 -6.39
C ASP A 275 -4.10 -13.19 -6.48
N ASN A 276 -4.77 -13.95 -5.59
CA ASN A 276 -4.69 -15.41 -5.57
C ASN A 276 -5.96 -16.01 -4.96
N ASP A 277 -6.07 -17.34 -4.97
CA ASP A 277 -7.25 -18.08 -4.50
C ASP A 277 -7.61 -17.86 -3.02
N VAL A 278 -6.70 -17.31 -2.22
CA VAL A 278 -6.88 -17.14 -0.76
C VAL A 278 -7.21 -15.70 -0.41
N LEU A 279 -6.59 -14.72 -1.09
CA LEU A 279 -6.69 -13.31 -0.75
C LEU A 279 -6.48 -12.45 -1.99
N THR A 280 -7.36 -11.45 -2.18
CA THR A 280 -7.21 -10.40 -3.17
C THR A 280 -7.10 -9.05 -2.46
N LEU A 281 -6.01 -8.31 -2.68
CA LEU A 281 -5.77 -6.97 -2.13
C LEU A 281 -5.32 -6.01 -3.23
N PRO A 282 -5.85 -4.78 -3.26
CA PRO A 282 -6.98 -4.28 -2.47
C PRO A 282 -8.25 -5.12 -2.66
N HIS A 283 -9.16 -5.11 -1.70
CA HIS A 283 -10.41 -5.85 -1.81
C HIS A 283 -11.20 -5.37 -3.06
N PRO A 284 -11.62 -6.26 -3.97
CA PRO A 284 -12.04 -5.88 -5.33
C PRO A 284 -13.30 -5.00 -5.39
N ARG A 285 -14.09 -4.94 -4.31
CA ARG A 285 -15.36 -4.19 -4.28
C ARG A 285 -15.35 -3.00 -3.30
N ILE A 286 -14.19 -2.44 -2.95
CA ILE A 286 -14.11 -1.29 -2.03
C ILE A 286 -14.90 -0.11 -2.59
N CYS A 287 -14.56 0.33 -3.80
CA CYS A 287 -15.06 1.58 -4.38
C CYS A 287 -16.57 1.54 -4.70
N GLU A 288 -17.15 0.35 -4.84
CA GLU A 288 -18.55 0.14 -5.17
C GLU A 288 -19.47 0.18 -3.93
N ARG A 289 -18.92 0.05 -2.71
CA ARG A 289 -19.66 -0.15 -1.47
C ARG A 289 -19.71 1.13 -0.65
N ASP A 290 -20.87 1.79 -0.58
CA ASP A 290 -21.01 3.05 0.17
C ASP A 290 -20.70 2.89 1.66
N PHE A 291 -21.07 1.73 2.24
CA PHE A 291 -20.78 1.34 3.63
C PHE A 291 -19.30 1.04 3.93
N VAL A 292 -18.45 1.01 2.90
CA VAL A 292 -16.98 0.95 3.01
C VAL A 292 -16.38 2.32 2.70
N VAL A 293 -16.79 2.95 1.60
CA VAL A 293 -16.21 4.21 1.11
C VAL A 293 -16.40 5.34 2.11
N LYS A 294 -17.62 5.55 2.64
CA LYS A 294 -17.90 6.65 3.56
C LYS A 294 -17.07 6.57 4.85
N PRO A 295 -17.09 5.46 5.61
CA PRO A 295 -16.28 5.37 6.82
C PRO A 295 -14.77 5.39 6.54
N LEU A 296 -14.31 4.85 5.40
CA LEU A 296 -12.89 4.90 5.03
C LEU A 296 -12.44 6.32 4.74
N LEU A 297 -13.22 7.09 3.96
CA LEU A 297 -12.91 8.49 3.65
C LEU A 297 -13.06 9.42 4.85
N GLU A 298 -13.82 9.06 5.88
CA GLU A 298 -13.88 9.80 7.13
C GLU A 298 -12.51 9.83 7.83
N ILE A 299 -11.83 8.70 7.91
CA ILE A 299 -10.54 8.56 8.59
C ILE A 299 -9.34 8.77 7.65
N SER A 300 -9.57 8.72 6.33
CA SER A 300 -8.53 8.91 5.31
C SER A 300 -9.11 9.60 4.05
N PRO A 301 -9.33 10.92 4.07
CA PRO A 301 -10.14 11.64 3.08
C PRO A 301 -9.71 11.54 1.62
N ASN A 302 -8.43 11.31 1.34
CA ASN A 302 -7.88 11.21 -0.01
C ASN A 302 -7.19 9.87 -0.25
N HIS A 303 -7.71 8.81 0.38
CA HIS A 303 -7.06 7.51 0.30
C HIS A 303 -7.00 6.98 -1.13
N VAL A 304 -5.82 6.51 -1.48
CA VAL A 304 -5.52 5.80 -2.73
C VAL A 304 -5.06 4.40 -2.32
N LEU A 305 -5.72 3.41 -2.88
CA LEU A 305 -5.46 2.00 -2.61
C LEU A 305 -4.04 1.60 -3.04
N ALA A 306 -3.54 0.49 -2.53
CA ALA A 306 -2.20 -0.02 -2.83
C ALA A 306 -1.93 -0.22 -4.33
N ASP A 307 -2.97 -0.48 -5.13
CA ASP A 307 -2.91 -0.61 -6.60
C ASP A 307 -2.96 0.74 -7.36
N GLY A 308 -3.05 1.85 -6.64
CA GLY A 308 -3.15 3.20 -7.21
C GLY A 308 -4.59 3.69 -7.48
N THR A 309 -5.63 2.91 -7.19
CA THR A 309 -7.02 3.31 -7.39
C THR A 309 -7.49 4.29 -6.31
N PRO A 310 -7.99 5.49 -6.63
CA PRO A 310 -8.60 6.36 -5.64
C PRO A 310 -9.89 5.75 -5.09
N VAL A 311 -10.06 5.72 -3.77
CA VAL A 311 -11.28 5.17 -3.13
C VAL A 311 -12.55 5.89 -3.60
N ALA A 312 -12.48 7.18 -3.86
CA ALA A 312 -13.59 7.99 -4.38
C ALA A 312 -13.82 7.86 -5.89
N SER A 313 -13.22 6.87 -6.57
CA SER A 313 -13.30 6.71 -8.04
C SER A 313 -14.71 6.41 -8.57
N VAL A 314 -15.56 5.77 -7.76
CA VAL A 314 -16.97 5.51 -8.11
C VAL A 314 -17.86 6.60 -7.50
N PRO A 315 -18.69 7.31 -8.30
CA PRO A 315 -19.64 8.29 -7.81
C PRO A 315 -20.60 7.72 -6.76
N GLU A 316 -21.02 8.54 -5.79
CA GLU A 316 -21.86 8.10 -4.66
C GLU A 316 -23.19 7.49 -5.12
N ASP A 317 -23.81 8.07 -6.15
CA ASP A 317 -25.08 7.60 -6.74
C ASP A 317 -24.97 6.25 -7.47
N GLN A 318 -23.77 5.76 -7.71
CA GLN A 318 -23.50 4.46 -8.34
C GLN A 318 -23.05 3.39 -7.35
N ARG A 319 -22.90 3.75 -6.06
CA ARG A 319 -22.51 2.80 -5.02
C ARG A 319 -23.69 2.02 -4.49
N VAL A 320 -23.44 0.80 -4.02
CA VAL A 320 -24.44 -0.06 -3.39
C VAL A 320 -24.41 0.04 -1.87
N GLY A 321 -25.50 -0.33 -1.20
CA GLY A 321 -25.60 -0.35 0.26
C GLY A 321 -25.47 1.04 0.85
N HIS A 322 -26.41 1.93 0.47
CA HIS A 322 -26.42 3.32 0.96
C HIS A 322 -26.22 3.38 2.48
N ALA A 323 -25.25 4.16 2.92
CA ALA A 323 -24.82 4.23 4.31
C ALA A 323 -25.06 5.61 4.91
N VAL A 324 -25.57 5.62 6.15
CA VAL A 324 -25.86 6.84 6.93
C VAL A 324 -25.07 6.76 8.22
N LYS A 325 -24.37 7.82 8.55
CA LYS A 325 -23.63 7.96 9.81
C LYS A 325 -24.60 7.98 10.99
N LEU A 326 -24.31 7.19 12.04
CA LEU A 326 -25.08 7.10 13.28
C LEU A 326 -24.70 8.18 14.31
#